data_c27b6bd799fc26c02858493eedda54db
#
_entry.id   c27b6bd799fc26c02858493eedda54db
#
_cell.length_a   1.000
_cell.length_b   1.000
_cell.length_c   1.000
_cell.angle_alpha   90.00
_cell.angle_beta   90.00
_cell.angle_gamma   90.00
#
_symmetry.space_group_name_H-M   'P 1'
#
loop_
_entity.id
_entity.type
_entity.pdbx_description
1 polymer ?
#
loop_
_entity_poly.entity_id
_entity_poly.type
_entity_poly.pdbx_seq_one_letter_code
_entity_poly.pdbx_strand_id
1 'polypeptide(L)'
;MQIQKKHIIGWSFLGIILFISYYLLGGFTEVKIELKEQEKFYITGKKFIGESKDATLDSLVEATHQAYTEGKLSGTFSICFFGNPDEADTVEVLVGTMHTEEITPPKNYVQESFKAGTTIVASIEAEAVVAPSATETNEKIEGFAKENDLRLKDIFIEKYEDDFKIVTVVPVEQNR
;
A
#
# COMPACT_ATOMS: atom_id res chain seq x y z
N MET A 1 -33.34 20.40 35.21
CA MET A 1 -32.01 19.83 34.90
C MET A 1 -31.31 20.83 33.97
N GLN A 2 -30.53 21.77 34.55
CA GLN A 2 -29.76 22.74 33.75
C GLN A 2 -28.46 22.04 33.31
N ILE A 3 -28.46 21.49 32.09
CA ILE A 3 -27.23 21.08 31.42
C ILE A 3 -26.43 22.36 31.23
N GLN A 4 -25.27 22.43 31.89
CA GLN A 4 -24.47 23.65 31.91
C GLN A 4 -24.01 23.94 30.47
N LYS A 5 -24.48 25.03 29.88
CA LYS A 5 -24.13 25.51 28.51
C LYS A 5 -22.62 25.52 28.25
N LYS A 6 -21.82 25.69 29.31
CA LYS A 6 -20.33 25.66 29.24
C LYS A 6 -19.76 24.30 28.78
N HIS A 7 -20.39 23.18 29.13
CA HIS A 7 -19.94 21.86 28.67
C HIS A 7 -20.27 21.63 27.18
N ILE A 8 -21.43 22.10 26.73
CA ILE A 8 -21.82 21.97 25.32
C ILE A 8 -20.85 22.75 24.43
N ILE A 9 -20.48 23.97 24.81
CA ILE A 9 -19.52 24.80 24.06
C ILE A 9 -18.13 24.12 24.01
N GLY A 10 -17.68 23.55 25.15
CA GLY A 10 -16.38 22.83 25.19
C GLY A 10 -16.34 21.60 24.28
N TRP A 11 -17.41 20.79 24.28
CA TRP A 11 -17.51 19.61 23.40
C TRP A 11 -17.61 19.99 21.92
N SER A 12 -18.34 21.08 21.60
CA SER A 12 -18.43 21.58 20.24
C SER A 12 -17.08 22.07 19.73
N PHE A 13 -16.30 22.75 20.56
CA PHE A 13 -14.97 23.23 20.19
C PHE A 13 -13.97 22.06 19.97
N LEU A 14 -14.01 21.04 20.83
CA LEU A 14 -13.23 19.82 20.66
C LEU A 14 -13.58 19.09 19.36
N GLY A 15 -14.87 18.97 19.04
CA GLY A 15 -15.34 18.38 17.78
C GLY A 15 -14.83 19.12 16.54
N ILE A 16 -14.82 20.47 16.58
CA ILE A 16 -14.29 21.30 15.49
C ILE A 16 -12.77 21.08 15.32
N ILE A 17 -12.01 21.02 16.42
CA ILE A 17 -10.56 20.78 16.35
C ILE A 17 -10.29 19.40 15.74
N LEU A 18 -10.98 18.35 16.18
CA LEU A 18 -10.82 17.01 15.64
C LEU A 18 -11.19 16.95 14.15
N PHE A 19 -12.26 17.62 13.75
CA PHE A 19 -12.67 17.70 12.34
C PHE A 19 -11.61 18.40 11.48
N ILE A 20 -11.10 19.54 11.94
CA ILE A 20 -10.03 20.28 11.24
C ILE A 20 -8.75 19.43 11.17
N SER A 21 -8.37 18.75 12.26
CA SER A 21 -7.22 17.87 12.28
C SER A 21 -7.38 16.73 11.28
N TYR A 22 -8.54 16.06 11.26
CA TYR A 22 -8.85 15.01 10.30
C TYR A 22 -8.76 15.52 8.84
N TYR A 23 -9.29 16.72 8.56
CA TYR A 23 -9.19 17.35 7.24
C TYR A 23 -7.75 17.64 6.84
N LEU A 24 -6.95 18.21 7.74
CA LEU A 24 -5.53 18.55 7.48
C LEU A 24 -4.64 17.32 7.28
N LEU A 25 -4.99 16.19 7.89
CA LEU A 25 -4.30 14.92 7.73
C LEU A 25 -4.69 14.18 6.43
N GLY A 26 -5.59 14.75 5.62
CA GLY A 26 -6.04 14.13 4.37
C GLY A 26 -7.16 13.09 4.55
N GLY A 27 -7.92 13.14 5.65
CA GLY A 27 -8.97 12.17 5.96
C GLY A 27 -10.16 12.14 4.99
N PHE A 28 -10.22 13.08 4.03
CA PHE A 28 -11.16 13.11 2.92
C PHE A 28 -10.49 12.82 1.57
N THR A 29 -9.25 12.34 1.58
CA THR A 29 -8.54 12.02 0.34
C THR A 29 -9.15 10.77 -0.28
N GLU A 30 -9.60 10.91 -1.52
CA GLU A 30 -10.10 9.78 -2.29
C GLU A 30 -8.95 9.00 -2.91
N VAL A 31 -9.12 7.68 -3.01
CA VAL A 31 -8.22 6.81 -3.77
C VAL A 31 -8.35 7.17 -5.25
N LYS A 32 -7.29 7.67 -5.86
CA LYS A 32 -7.25 7.94 -7.31
C LYS A 32 -6.85 6.67 -8.03
N ILE A 33 -7.68 6.18 -8.93
CA ILE A 33 -7.43 4.96 -9.70
C ILE A 33 -7.28 5.31 -11.18
N GLU A 34 -6.23 4.80 -11.80
CA GLU A 34 -5.94 4.99 -13.21
C GLU A 34 -5.26 3.76 -13.82
N LEU A 35 -5.41 3.59 -15.15
CA LEU A 35 -4.62 2.63 -15.92
C LEU A 35 -3.31 3.28 -16.34
N LYS A 36 -2.21 2.55 -16.14
CA LYS A 36 -0.88 2.96 -16.59
C LYS A 36 -0.16 1.82 -17.27
N GLU A 37 0.64 2.17 -18.29
CA GLU A 37 1.66 1.27 -18.80
C GLU A 37 2.86 1.32 -17.87
N GLN A 38 3.21 0.16 -17.33
CA GLN A 38 4.36 -0.02 -16.45
C GLN A 38 5.48 -0.67 -17.25
N GLU A 39 6.68 -0.10 -17.19
CA GLU A 39 7.88 -0.74 -17.71
C GLU A 39 8.26 -1.96 -16.85
N LYS A 40 9.16 -2.80 -17.38
CA LYS A 40 9.72 -3.90 -16.60
C LYS A 40 10.40 -3.36 -15.36
N PHE A 41 10.11 -3.99 -14.21
CA PHE A 41 10.70 -3.63 -12.93
C PHE A 41 11.05 -4.88 -12.12
N TYR A 42 11.76 -4.67 -11.05
CA TYR A 42 12.21 -5.71 -10.15
C TYR A 42 11.89 -5.33 -8.72
N ILE A 43 11.64 -6.33 -7.87
CA ILE A 43 11.56 -6.13 -6.43
C ILE A 43 12.62 -7.03 -5.79
N THR A 44 13.51 -6.42 -5.02
CA THR A 44 14.53 -7.15 -4.25
C THR A 44 14.17 -7.08 -2.78
N GLY A 45 13.96 -8.24 -2.17
CA GLY A 45 13.41 -8.29 -0.82
C GLY A 45 13.60 -9.65 -0.14
N LYS A 46 12.96 -9.80 1.00
CA LYS A 46 12.85 -11.05 1.75
C LYS A 46 11.46 -11.61 1.62
N LYS A 47 11.36 -12.90 1.32
CA LYS A 47 10.07 -13.60 1.26
C LYS A 47 9.59 -14.02 2.65
N PHE A 48 8.29 -13.92 2.83
CA PHE A 48 7.55 -14.47 3.96
C PHE A 48 6.37 -15.28 3.44
N ILE A 49 6.11 -16.42 4.08
CA ILE A 49 4.90 -17.23 3.84
C ILE A 49 4.36 -17.60 5.22
N GLY A 50 3.14 -17.19 5.52
CA GLY A 50 2.51 -17.41 6.82
C GLY A 50 1.18 -16.69 6.96
N GLU A 51 0.64 -16.65 8.16
CA GLU A 51 -0.60 -15.93 8.43
C GLU A 51 -0.39 -14.41 8.27
N SER A 52 -1.38 -13.71 7.72
CA SER A 52 -1.32 -12.26 7.49
C SER A 52 -1.14 -11.44 8.77
N LYS A 53 -1.52 -11.98 9.93
CA LYS A 53 -1.40 -11.36 11.27
C LYS A 53 -0.24 -11.91 12.08
N ASP A 54 0.71 -12.58 11.45
CA ASP A 54 1.90 -13.10 12.16
C ASP A 54 2.84 -11.95 12.53
N ALA A 55 3.20 -11.83 13.79
CA ALA A 55 4.15 -10.84 14.29
C ALA A 55 5.54 -10.94 13.61
N THR A 56 5.85 -12.09 12.98
CA THR A 56 7.06 -12.27 12.18
C THR A 56 7.02 -11.42 10.91
N LEU A 57 5.84 -11.26 10.27
CA LEU A 57 5.67 -10.39 9.12
C LEU A 57 5.89 -8.93 9.51
N ASP A 58 5.28 -8.47 10.60
CA ASP A 58 5.47 -7.11 11.10
C ASP A 58 6.94 -6.81 11.38
N SER A 59 7.62 -7.75 12.07
CA SER A 59 9.07 -7.64 12.36
C SER A 59 9.91 -7.61 11.09
N LEU A 60 9.52 -8.35 10.04
CA LEU A 60 10.19 -8.36 8.74
C LEU A 60 10.02 -7.03 8.03
N VAL A 61 8.81 -6.48 8.02
CA VAL A 61 8.49 -5.16 7.43
C VAL A 61 9.32 -4.09 8.12
N GLU A 62 9.30 -4.03 9.45
CA GLU A 62 10.07 -3.06 10.23
C GLU A 62 11.58 -3.15 9.97
N ALA A 63 12.15 -4.35 10.05
CA ALA A 63 13.59 -4.56 9.81
C ALA A 63 14.01 -4.22 8.38
N THR A 64 13.14 -4.48 7.39
CA THR A 64 13.43 -4.16 5.99
C THR A 64 13.29 -2.66 5.73
N HIS A 65 12.27 -2.01 6.31
CA HIS A 65 12.11 -0.57 6.24
C HIS A 65 13.28 0.17 6.93
N GLN A 66 13.76 -0.33 8.08
CA GLN A 66 14.96 0.21 8.71
C GLN A 66 16.19 0.09 7.81
N ALA A 67 16.41 -1.08 7.17
CA ALA A 67 17.51 -1.26 6.23
C ALA A 67 17.41 -0.30 5.01
N TYR A 68 16.21 -0.02 4.55
CA TYR A 68 15.96 0.97 3.50
C TYR A 68 16.28 2.40 3.96
N THR A 69 15.80 2.83 5.12
CA THR A 69 16.07 4.18 5.67
C THR A 69 17.55 4.41 6.00
N GLU A 70 18.26 3.34 6.36
CA GLU A 70 19.73 3.36 6.56
C GLU A 70 20.52 3.36 5.24
N GLY A 71 19.86 3.35 4.08
CA GLY A 71 20.50 3.35 2.75
C GLY A 71 21.18 2.03 2.35
N LYS A 72 20.86 0.91 3.03
CA LYS A 72 21.35 -0.43 2.71
C LYS A 72 20.62 -1.06 1.52
N LEU A 73 19.42 -0.57 1.22
CA LEU A 73 18.58 -0.97 0.08
C LEU A 73 18.30 0.28 -0.76
N SER A 74 18.52 0.16 -2.08
CA SER A 74 18.22 1.22 -3.05
C SER A 74 16.87 0.96 -3.71
N GLY A 75 16.22 2.03 -4.22
CA GLY A 75 14.91 1.95 -4.89
C GLY A 75 13.79 2.54 -4.02
N THR A 76 12.55 2.15 -4.29
CA THR A 76 11.36 2.57 -3.52
C THR A 76 10.92 1.44 -2.61
N PHE A 77 10.73 1.71 -1.30
CA PHE A 77 10.25 0.70 -0.37
C PHE A 77 8.90 0.14 -0.84
N SER A 78 8.77 -1.19 -0.84
CA SER A 78 7.61 -1.87 -1.43
C SER A 78 7.32 -3.19 -0.73
N ILE A 79 6.04 -3.50 -0.65
CA ILE A 79 5.51 -4.78 -0.18
C ILE A 79 4.72 -5.40 -1.32
N CYS A 80 5.11 -6.59 -1.78
CA CYS A 80 4.44 -7.31 -2.85
C CYS A 80 3.75 -8.55 -2.28
N PHE A 81 2.43 -8.61 -2.42
CA PHE A 81 1.60 -9.75 -2.07
C PHE A 81 1.37 -10.60 -3.31
N PHE A 82 1.61 -11.91 -3.20
CA PHE A 82 1.28 -12.90 -4.22
C PHE A 82 -0.06 -13.55 -3.83
N GLY A 83 -1.14 -13.08 -4.42
CA GLY A 83 -2.52 -13.34 -4.03
C GLY A 83 -3.19 -12.10 -3.43
N ASN A 84 -4.53 -12.10 -3.39
CA ASN A 84 -5.25 -11.06 -2.69
C ASN A 84 -5.08 -11.25 -1.16
N PRO A 85 -4.45 -10.31 -0.44
CA PRO A 85 -4.20 -10.47 0.99
C PRO A 85 -5.49 -10.47 1.84
N ASP A 86 -6.61 -9.99 1.29
CA ASP A 86 -7.89 -9.93 1.98
C ASP A 86 -8.68 -11.25 1.89
N GLU A 87 -8.33 -12.14 0.94
CA GLU A 87 -9.06 -13.37 0.68
C GLU A 87 -8.44 -14.61 1.34
N ALA A 88 -7.20 -14.53 1.81
CA ALA A 88 -6.45 -15.70 2.28
C ALA A 88 -5.96 -15.54 3.72
N ASP A 89 -6.13 -16.62 4.53
CA ASP A 89 -5.55 -16.68 5.88
C ASP A 89 -4.00 -16.75 5.83
N THR A 90 -3.45 -17.34 4.75
CA THR A 90 -2.01 -17.46 4.52
C THR A 90 -1.62 -16.59 3.34
N VAL A 91 -0.64 -15.74 3.55
CA VAL A 91 -0.11 -14.82 2.53
C VAL A 91 1.33 -15.19 2.15
N GLU A 92 1.65 -15.04 0.87
CA GLU A 92 3.03 -15.01 0.38
C GLU A 92 3.39 -13.56 0.08
N VAL A 93 4.44 -13.05 0.74
CA VAL A 93 4.81 -11.63 0.67
C VAL A 93 6.30 -11.49 0.38
N LEU A 94 6.64 -10.52 -0.45
CA LEU A 94 8.01 -10.07 -0.68
C LEU A 94 8.14 -8.64 -0.16
N VAL A 95 8.87 -8.45 0.94
CA VAL A 95 9.12 -7.14 1.55
C VAL A 95 10.51 -6.65 1.13
N GLY A 96 10.58 -5.51 0.46
CA GLY A 96 11.85 -5.03 -0.08
C GLY A 96 11.77 -3.67 -0.75
N THR A 97 12.50 -3.53 -1.86
CA THR A 97 12.53 -2.30 -2.66
C THR A 97 12.29 -2.59 -4.14
N MET A 98 11.50 -1.74 -4.77
CA MET A 98 11.25 -1.74 -6.21
C MET A 98 12.30 -0.87 -6.93
N HIS A 99 12.78 -1.35 -8.07
CA HIS A 99 13.72 -0.64 -8.93
C HIS A 99 13.57 -1.07 -10.41
N THR A 100 14.05 -0.26 -11.33
CA THR A 100 13.93 -0.49 -12.79
C THR A 100 15.06 -1.34 -13.36
N GLU A 101 16.19 -1.41 -12.67
CA GLU A 101 17.37 -2.15 -13.11
C GLU A 101 17.49 -3.47 -12.39
N GLU A 102 18.02 -4.49 -13.08
CA GLU A 102 18.37 -5.76 -12.46
C GLU A 102 19.64 -5.59 -11.61
N ILE A 103 19.56 -5.98 -10.35
CA ILE A 103 20.70 -5.90 -9.43
C ILE A 103 21.03 -7.28 -8.87
N THR A 104 22.24 -7.47 -8.38
CA THR A 104 22.57 -8.67 -7.61
C THR A 104 22.01 -8.52 -6.19
N PRO A 105 21.06 -9.38 -5.76
CA PRO A 105 20.49 -9.27 -4.42
C PRO A 105 21.55 -9.40 -3.33
N PRO A 106 21.44 -8.63 -2.23
CA PRO A 106 22.26 -8.87 -1.05
C PRO A 106 22.05 -10.28 -0.49
N LYS A 107 22.98 -10.73 0.35
CA LYS A 107 22.87 -12.05 1.00
C LYS A 107 21.52 -12.18 1.74
N ASN A 108 20.82 -13.29 1.54
CA ASN A 108 19.49 -13.59 2.10
C ASN A 108 18.33 -12.73 1.55
N TYR A 109 18.55 -12.04 0.44
CA TYR A 109 17.51 -11.38 -0.34
C TYR A 109 17.27 -12.15 -1.64
N VAL A 110 16.07 -12.08 -2.15
CA VAL A 110 15.69 -12.60 -3.48
C VAL A 110 15.25 -11.45 -4.36
N GLN A 111 15.36 -11.64 -5.67
CA GLN A 111 14.86 -10.68 -6.64
C GLN A 111 13.79 -11.35 -7.49
N GLU A 112 12.62 -10.71 -7.59
CA GLU A 112 11.55 -11.06 -8.50
C GLU A 112 11.47 -10.04 -9.63
N SER A 113 11.17 -10.50 -10.84
CA SER A 113 11.04 -9.65 -12.02
C SER A 113 9.61 -9.59 -12.51
N PHE A 114 9.12 -8.39 -12.75
CA PHE A 114 7.78 -8.11 -13.24
C PHE A 114 7.86 -7.56 -14.67
N LYS A 115 7.14 -8.21 -15.59
CA LYS A 115 7.15 -7.82 -17.02
C LYS A 115 6.43 -6.49 -17.21
N ALA A 116 6.88 -5.74 -18.21
CA ALA A 116 6.14 -4.58 -18.70
C ALA A 116 4.71 -4.96 -19.09
N GLY A 117 3.78 -4.02 -18.91
CA GLY A 117 2.38 -4.20 -19.27
C GLY A 117 1.46 -3.22 -18.58
N THR A 118 0.17 -3.34 -18.88
CA THR A 118 -0.86 -2.50 -18.29
C THR A 118 -1.05 -2.86 -16.80
N THR A 119 -1.15 -1.84 -15.97
CA THR A 119 -1.41 -1.96 -14.53
C THR A 119 -2.54 -1.02 -14.12
N ILE A 120 -3.30 -1.42 -13.12
CA ILE A 120 -4.14 -0.49 -12.37
C ILE A 120 -3.27 0.11 -11.26
N VAL A 121 -3.28 1.43 -11.17
CA VAL A 121 -2.54 2.19 -10.17
C VAL A 121 -3.53 2.93 -9.31
N ALA A 122 -3.57 2.61 -8.01
CA ALA A 122 -4.33 3.33 -7.01
C ALA A 122 -3.37 4.18 -6.17
N SER A 123 -3.62 5.48 -6.09
CA SER A 123 -2.78 6.43 -5.34
C SER A 123 -3.55 7.08 -4.21
N ILE A 124 -2.95 7.12 -3.04
CA ILE A 124 -3.47 7.74 -1.82
C ILE A 124 -2.45 8.77 -1.34
N GLU A 125 -2.87 10.01 -1.16
CA GLU A 125 -2.05 11.09 -0.58
C GLU A 125 -2.68 11.51 0.75
N ALA A 126 -2.38 10.78 1.82
CA ALA A 126 -2.89 11.03 3.17
C ALA A 126 -1.93 10.48 4.23
N GLU A 127 -1.97 11.06 5.43
CA GLU A 127 -1.32 10.48 6.61
C GLU A 127 -1.86 9.07 6.88
N ALA A 128 -0.98 8.13 7.23
CA ALA A 128 -1.34 6.73 7.45
C ALA A 128 -2.50 6.52 8.45
N VAL A 129 -2.64 7.42 9.43
CA VAL A 129 -3.71 7.37 10.46
C VAL A 129 -5.11 7.62 9.89
N VAL A 130 -5.21 8.33 8.76
CA VAL A 130 -6.50 8.71 8.13
C VAL A 130 -6.59 8.21 6.69
N ALA A 131 -5.56 7.55 6.18
CA ALA A 131 -5.59 6.94 4.85
C ALA A 131 -6.65 5.83 4.78
N PRO A 132 -7.30 5.64 3.62
CA PRO A 132 -8.08 4.44 3.37
C PRO A 132 -7.26 3.18 3.65
N SER A 133 -7.90 2.16 4.21
CA SER A 133 -7.24 0.89 4.48
C SER A 133 -6.80 0.17 3.19
N ALA A 134 -5.86 -0.77 3.30
CA ALA A 134 -5.47 -1.61 2.17
C ALA A 134 -6.69 -2.35 1.59
N THR A 135 -7.54 -2.93 2.45
CA THR A 135 -8.79 -3.59 2.04
C THR A 135 -9.71 -2.67 1.25
N GLU A 136 -9.97 -1.45 1.73
CA GLU A 136 -10.79 -0.45 1.00
C GLU A 136 -10.18 -0.10 -0.37
N THR A 137 -8.87 0.00 -0.43
CA THR A 137 -8.14 0.29 -1.67
C THR A 137 -8.26 -0.87 -2.65
N ASN A 138 -8.09 -2.12 -2.18
CA ASN A 138 -8.22 -3.32 -2.99
C ASN A 138 -9.64 -3.49 -3.53
N GLU A 139 -10.68 -3.28 -2.70
CA GLU A 139 -12.09 -3.30 -3.14
C GLU A 139 -12.36 -2.28 -4.26
N LYS A 140 -11.78 -1.09 -4.17
CA LYS A 140 -11.91 -0.07 -5.23
C LYS A 140 -11.17 -0.46 -6.50
N ILE A 141 -9.99 -1.08 -6.40
CA ILE A 141 -9.25 -1.61 -7.56
C ILE A 141 -10.04 -2.71 -8.26
N GLU A 142 -10.61 -3.65 -7.51
CA GLU A 142 -11.45 -4.72 -8.05
C GLU A 142 -12.73 -4.18 -8.71
N GLY A 143 -13.38 -3.21 -8.07
CA GLY A 143 -14.53 -2.50 -8.63
C GLY A 143 -14.19 -1.85 -9.98
N PHE A 144 -13.08 -1.11 -10.03
CA PHE A 144 -12.60 -0.48 -11.25
C PHE A 144 -12.26 -1.51 -12.34
N ALA A 145 -11.61 -2.61 -11.99
CA ALA A 145 -11.30 -3.69 -12.92
C ALA A 145 -12.56 -4.30 -13.53
N LYS A 146 -13.57 -4.56 -12.69
CA LYS A 146 -14.85 -5.11 -13.11
C LYS A 146 -15.64 -4.16 -14.03
N GLU A 147 -15.65 -2.87 -13.73
CA GLU A 147 -16.32 -1.84 -14.55
C GLU A 147 -15.68 -1.68 -15.93
N ASN A 148 -14.39 -2.01 -16.05
CA ASN A 148 -13.61 -1.89 -17.29
C ASN A 148 -13.33 -3.23 -17.99
N ASP A 149 -13.98 -4.33 -17.57
CA ASP A 149 -13.78 -5.69 -18.11
C ASP A 149 -12.30 -6.16 -18.08
N LEU A 150 -11.57 -5.75 -17.05
CA LEU A 150 -10.16 -6.11 -16.84
C LEU A 150 -10.03 -7.32 -15.93
N ARG A 151 -9.07 -8.19 -16.22
CA ARG A 151 -8.67 -9.28 -15.32
C ARG A 151 -7.40 -8.89 -14.59
N LEU A 152 -7.45 -8.90 -13.27
CA LEU A 152 -6.28 -8.67 -12.45
C LEU A 152 -5.39 -9.93 -12.44
N LYS A 153 -4.09 -9.71 -12.35
CA LYS A 153 -3.19 -10.75 -11.86
C LYS A 153 -3.26 -10.72 -10.32
N ASP A 154 -3.17 -11.90 -9.72
CA ASP A 154 -3.14 -12.05 -8.26
C ASP A 154 -1.79 -11.55 -7.69
N ILE A 155 -1.48 -10.27 -7.89
CA ILE A 155 -0.27 -9.61 -7.43
C ILE A 155 -0.64 -8.19 -7.06
N PHE A 156 -0.46 -7.84 -5.79
CA PHE A 156 -0.72 -6.50 -5.25
C PHE A 156 0.59 -5.93 -4.73
N ILE A 157 1.01 -4.80 -5.26
CA ILE A 157 2.30 -4.17 -4.91
C ILE A 157 2.03 -2.81 -4.31
N GLU A 158 2.29 -2.68 -3.02
CA GLU A 158 2.24 -1.41 -2.32
C GLU A 158 3.62 -0.75 -2.36
N LYS A 159 3.66 0.49 -2.86
CA LYS A 159 4.86 1.34 -2.86
C LYS A 159 4.66 2.52 -1.94
N TYR A 160 5.67 2.82 -1.17
CA TYR A 160 5.71 3.95 -0.26
C TYR A 160 6.67 4.97 -0.85
N GLU A 161 6.13 5.97 -1.58
CA GLU A 161 6.93 6.96 -2.33
C GLU A 161 7.46 8.07 -1.41
N ASP A 162 6.69 8.43 -0.40
CA ASP A 162 7.06 9.33 0.69
C ASP A 162 6.17 9.05 1.92
N ASP A 163 6.33 9.84 2.99
CA ASP A 163 5.59 9.66 4.25
C ASP A 163 4.07 9.78 4.11
N PHE A 164 3.58 10.35 3.01
CA PHE A 164 2.17 10.68 2.78
C PHE A 164 1.59 10.00 1.54
N LYS A 165 2.40 9.29 0.76
CA LYS A 165 1.96 8.76 -0.52
C LYS A 165 2.18 7.25 -0.62
N ILE A 166 1.05 6.55 -0.62
CA ILE A 166 0.98 5.10 -0.87
C ILE A 166 0.43 4.88 -2.27
N VAL A 167 1.09 4.02 -3.02
CA VAL A 167 0.68 3.66 -4.38
C VAL A 167 0.56 2.16 -4.49
N THR A 168 -0.65 1.66 -4.73
CA THR A 168 -0.89 0.24 -5.01
C THR A 168 -0.90 0.01 -6.51
N VAL A 169 -0.08 -0.92 -6.97
CA VAL A 169 0.05 -1.32 -8.38
C VAL A 169 -0.41 -2.76 -8.54
N VAL A 170 -1.40 -2.97 -9.38
CA VAL A 170 -1.93 -4.31 -9.68
C VAL A 170 -1.84 -4.57 -11.18
N PRO A 171 -1.01 -5.53 -11.63
CA PRO A 171 -0.89 -5.87 -13.04
C PRO A 171 -2.19 -6.47 -13.59
N VAL A 172 -2.49 -6.13 -14.84
CA VAL A 172 -3.64 -6.68 -15.58
C VAL A 172 -3.16 -7.81 -16.49
N GLU A 173 -4.00 -8.84 -16.64
CA GLU A 173 -3.76 -9.87 -17.66
C GLU A 173 -3.89 -9.25 -19.05
N GLN A 174 -2.88 -9.48 -19.89
CA GLN A 174 -2.98 -9.10 -21.29
C GLN A 174 -3.93 -10.10 -22.00
N ASN A 175 -5.06 -9.61 -22.49
CA ASN A 175 -5.89 -10.40 -23.42
C ASN A 175 -5.06 -10.67 -24.66
N ARG A 176 -4.80 -11.95 -24.92
CA ARG A 176 -4.18 -12.42 -26.19
C ARG A 176 -5.18 -12.37 -27.32
#